data_9c991478a3076c8dc55d41ff386e23a1
#
_entry.id   9c991478a3076c8dc55d41ff386e23a1
#
_cell.length_a   1.000
_cell.length_b   1.000
_cell.length_c   1.000
_cell.angle_alpha   90.00
_cell.angle_beta   90.00
_cell.angle_gamma   90.00
#
_symmetry.space_group_name_H-M   'P 1'
#
loop_
_entity.id
_entity.type
_entity.pdbx_description
1 polymer ?
#
loop_
_entity_poly.entity_id
_entity_poly.type
_entity_poly.pdbx_seq_one_letter_code
_entity_poly.pdbx_strand_id
1 'polypeptide(L)'
;MKRPGPMWRAAVVALVGSVTLAGAVFPACAADEGGKEHAIERQDWTFGGFTGQYDKAQLQRGFQVYQQVCTACHGLKRVRFRNLAEPGGPEFPEASVKALAAAWPYQISGELDDQGNPIDRLPGLADAIVGPYKNDVQARAAQNGALPPDLSLIAKARSVESHAG
;
A
#
# COMPACT_ATOMS: atom_id res chain seq x y z
N MET A 1 -43.42 -52.61 -17.29
CA MET A 1 -43.02 -53.88 -17.90
C MET A 1 -41.61 -54.23 -17.47
N LYS A 2 -41.51 -55.36 -16.81
CA LYS A 2 -40.33 -56.23 -16.57
C LYS A 2 -39.01 -55.63 -16.08
N ARG A 3 -38.78 -55.75 -14.75
CA ARG A 3 -37.46 -55.94 -14.14
C ARG A 3 -36.95 -57.35 -14.47
N PRO A 4 -35.67 -57.53 -14.65
CA PRO A 4 -34.96 -58.70 -14.09
C PRO A 4 -33.89 -58.10 -13.12
N GLY A 5 -33.70 -58.54 -11.98
CA GLY A 5 -33.54 -59.82 -11.34
C GLY A 5 -32.11 -59.97 -10.89
N PRO A 6 -31.84 -60.26 -9.63
CA PRO A 6 -30.50 -60.14 -9.05
C PRO A 6 -29.78 -61.48 -9.21
N MET A 7 -28.57 -61.48 -9.58
CA MET A 7 -27.57 -62.55 -9.22
C MET A 7 -26.23 -62.27 -9.89
N TRP A 8 -25.32 -61.74 -9.15
CA TRP A 8 -23.92 -62.22 -9.17
C TRP A 8 -23.27 -61.84 -7.85
N ARG A 9 -23.57 -62.71 -6.89
CA ARG A 9 -22.73 -62.90 -5.71
C ARG A 9 -21.74 -63.97 -6.12
N ALA A 10 -20.48 -63.58 -6.22
CA ALA A 10 -19.36 -64.51 -5.98
C ALA A 10 -18.07 -63.74 -5.89
N ALA A 11 -17.55 -63.70 -4.73
CA ALA A 11 -16.15 -63.95 -4.37
C ALA A 11 -15.09 -63.18 -5.17
N VAL A 12 -14.59 -62.11 -4.58
CA VAL A 12 -13.19 -61.76 -4.71
C VAL A 12 -12.58 -61.64 -3.31
N VAL A 13 -11.72 -62.53 -3.09
CA VAL A 13 -10.86 -62.85 -1.98
C VAL A 13 -10.10 -61.60 -1.47
N ALA A 14 -10.06 -61.47 -0.16
CA ALA A 14 -9.20 -60.57 0.61
C ALA A 14 -7.72 -60.70 0.18
N LEU A 15 -7.19 -59.59 -0.35
CA LEU A 15 -5.75 -59.32 -0.33
C LEU A 15 -5.55 -58.10 0.55
N VAL A 16 -5.32 -58.38 1.82
CA VAL A 16 -4.82 -57.42 2.79
C VAL A 16 -3.36 -57.14 2.44
N GLY A 17 -3.19 -56.18 1.54
CA GLY A 17 -1.88 -55.62 1.28
C GLY A 17 -1.58 -54.59 2.36
N SER A 18 -0.74 -54.95 3.31
CA SER A 18 -0.16 -54.03 4.30
C SER A 18 0.69 -53.02 3.59
N VAL A 19 0.12 -51.86 3.30
CA VAL A 19 0.89 -50.66 2.91
C VAL A 19 1.47 -50.10 4.22
N THR A 20 2.70 -50.49 4.49
CA THR A 20 3.53 -49.81 5.50
C THR A 20 3.76 -48.38 4.97
N LEU A 21 3.01 -47.43 5.52
CA LEU A 21 3.29 -46.02 5.37
C LEU A 21 4.66 -45.75 6.02
N ALA A 22 5.73 -45.83 5.25
CA ALA A 22 7.00 -45.26 5.63
C ALA A 22 6.79 -43.74 5.73
N GLY A 23 6.55 -43.27 6.96
CA GLY A 23 6.48 -41.87 7.27
C GLY A 23 7.83 -41.24 6.93
N ALA A 24 7.92 -40.58 5.79
CA ALA A 24 8.99 -39.65 5.51
C ALA A 24 8.85 -38.53 6.54
N VAL A 25 9.60 -38.63 7.61
CA VAL A 25 9.84 -37.52 8.54
C VAL A 25 10.68 -36.54 7.74
N PHE A 26 10.02 -35.63 7.07
CA PHE A 26 10.70 -34.45 6.59
C PHE A 26 11.21 -33.71 7.83
N PRO A 27 12.53 -33.47 7.95
CA PRO A 27 12.98 -32.55 8.98
C PRO A 27 12.28 -31.23 8.68
N ALA A 28 11.35 -30.83 9.56
CA ALA A 28 10.92 -29.44 9.59
C ALA A 28 12.23 -28.67 9.76
N CYS A 29 12.63 -27.94 8.72
CA CYS A 29 13.57 -26.85 8.88
C CYS A 29 12.88 -25.89 9.84
N ALA A 30 13.04 -26.11 11.13
CA ALA A 30 12.98 -25.05 12.10
C ALA A 30 14.11 -24.11 11.66
N ALA A 31 13.74 -23.09 10.88
CA ALA A 31 14.58 -21.93 10.76
C ALA A 31 14.82 -21.49 12.19
N ASP A 32 16.03 -21.71 12.66
CA ASP A 32 16.55 -21.07 13.86
C ASP A 32 16.60 -19.57 13.52
N GLU A 33 15.45 -18.95 13.64
CA GLU A 33 15.27 -17.50 13.67
C GLU A 33 15.84 -17.00 15.00
N GLY A 34 17.06 -17.35 15.29
CA GLY A 34 17.95 -16.60 16.14
C GLY A 34 18.24 -15.28 15.43
N GLY A 35 17.18 -14.53 15.12
CA GLY A 35 17.26 -13.22 14.53
C GLY A 35 18.12 -12.38 15.45
N LYS A 36 19.38 -12.19 15.08
CA LYS A 36 20.13 -11.07 15.58
C LYS A 36 19.29 -9.87 15.27
N GLU A 37 18.66 -9.32 16.30
CA GLU A 37 17.93 -8.06 16.22
C GLU A 37 18.92 -7.06 15.65
N HIS A 38 18.80 -6.80 14.34
CA HIS A 38 19.64 -5.80 13.68
C HIS A 38 19.23 -4.48 14.29
N ALA A 39 20.07 -3.96 15.17
CA ALA A 39 19.88 -2.63 15.72
C ALA A 39 19.76 -1.65 14.54
N ILE A 40 18.59 -1.02 14.42
CA ILE A 40 18.36 -0.01 13.39
C ILE A 40 19.26 1.17 13.74
N GLU A 41 20.19 1.47 12.83
CA GLU A 41 21.09 2.58 12.99
C GLU A 41 20.32 3.90 13.03
N ARG A 42 20.50 4.66 14.10
CA ARG A 42 19.93 6.01 14.22
C ARG A 42 20.64 6.95 13.27
N GLN A 43 19.85 7.62 12.44
CA GLN A 43 20.34 8.67 11.55
C GLN A 43 20.13 10.04 12.20
N ASP A 44 21.14 10.89 12.13
CA ASP A 44 21.06 12.28 12.56
C ASP A 44 20.40 13.12 11.44
N TRP A 45 19.10 13.30 11.56
CA TRP A 45 18.33 14.10 10.60
C TRP A 45 18.37 15.59 10.99
N THR A 46 18.52 16.47 10.00
CA THR A 46 18.48 17.92 10.18
C THR A 46 17.17 18.42 10.80
N PHE A 47 16.08 17.68 10.59
CA PHE A 47 14.77 17.93 11.16
C PHE A 47 14.53 17.24 12.50
N GLY A 48 15.52 16.53 13.05
CA GLY A 48 15.47 15.91 14.37
C GLY A 48 15.56 16.92 15.51
N GLY A 49 14.96 16.57 16.67
CA GLY A 49 15.01 17.41 17.87
C GLY A 49 14.08 18.63 17.85
N PHE A 50 14.13 19.41 18.92
CA PHE A 50 13.21 20.54 19.17
C PHE A 50 13.39 21.71 18.20
N THR A 51 14.60 21.93 17.72
CA THR A 51 14.96 23.02 16.78
C THR A 51 15.18 22.53 15.36
N GLY A 52 14.88 21.27 15.11
CA GLY A 52 15.09 20.66 13.79
C GLY A 52 14.24 21.30 12.69
N GLN A 53 14.82 21.46 11.52
CA GLN A 53 14.13 22.00 10.35
C GLN A 53 14.42 21.14 9.13
N TYR A 54 13.41 21.01 8.28
CA TYR A 54 13.58 20.33 7.01
C TYR A 54 14.43 21.16 6.04
N ASP A 55 15.39 20.52 5.38
CA ASP A 55 16.09 21.12 4.26
C ASP A 55 15.15 21.24 3.04
N LYS A 56 14.95 22.46 2.59
CA LYS A 56 14.05 22.77 1.46
C LYS A 56 14.43 22.02 0.18
N ALA A 57 15.72 22.00 -0.16
CA ALA A 57 16.18 21.34 -1.36
C ALA A 57 16.00 19.81 -1.28
N GLN A 58 16.16 19.25 -0.07
CA GLN A 58 15.89 17.84 0.17
C GLN A 58 14.41 17.52 0.01
N LEU A 59 13.50 18.37 0.52
CA LEU A 59 12.05 18.20 0.32
C LEU A 59 11.66 18.30 -1.15
N GLN A 60 12.26 19.21 -1.91
CA GLN A 60 12.01 19.35 -3.34
C GLN A 60 12.43 18.09 -4.12
N ARG A 61 13.62 17.55 -3.84
CA ARG A 61 14.07 16.29 -4.42
C ARG A 61 13.19 15.12 -4.01
N GLY A 62 12.80 15.04 -2.73
CA GLY A 62 11.91 14.01 -2.23
C GLY A 62 10.54 14.06 -2.89
N PHE A 63 9.98 15.25 -3.08
CA PHE A 63 8.74 15.42 -3.81
C PHE A 63 8.85 15.00 -5.29
N GLN A 64 9.98 15.29 -5.93
CA GLN A 64 10.23 14.85 -7.30
C GLN A 64 10.22 13.32 -7.40
N VAL A 65 10.88 12.62 -6.46
CA VAL A 65 10.85 11.15 -6.41
C VAL A 65 9.43 10.64 -6.19
N TYR A 66 8.69 11.25 -5.24
CA TYR A 66 7.29 10.89 -4.99
C TYR A 66 6.46 11.04 -6.27
N GLN A 67 6.57 12.18 -6.96
CA GLN A 67 5.80 12.45 -8.18
C GLN A 67 6.12 11.47 -9.31
N GLN A 68 7.39 11.10 -9.48
CA GLN A 68 7.83 10.28 -10.61
C GLN A 68 7.64 8.78 -10.38
N VAL A 69 7.68 8.34 -9.13
CA VAL A 69 7.69 6.91 -8.78
C VAL A 69 6.50 6.51 -7.92
N CYS A 70 6.31 7.17 -6.77
CA CYS A 70 5.39 6.69 -5.75
C CYS A 70 3.92 6.93 -6.11
N THR A 71 3.61 7.99 -6.85
CA THR A 71 2.24 8.36 -7.23
C THR A 71 1.53 7.31 -8.07
N ALA A 72 2.28 6.44 -8.74
CA ALA A 72 1.72 5.34 -9.53
C ALA A 72 0.83 4.40 -8.69
N CYS A 73 1.07 4.35 -7.37
CA CYS A 73 0.33 3.48 -6.45
C CYS A 73 -0.19 4.21 -5.20
N HIS A 74 0.43 5.29 -4.78
CA HIS A 74 0.21 5.93 -3.47
C HIS A 74 -0.26 7.38 -3.58
N GLY A 75 -1.17 7.77 -2.69
CA GLY A 75 -1.56 9.16 -2.48
C GLY A 75 -0.95 9.76 -1.22
N LEU A 76 -1.12 11.08 -1.08
CA LEU A 76 -0.81 11.88 0.12
C LEU A 76 -2.10 12.60 0.56
N LYS A 77 -3.10 11.86 1.01
CA LYS A 77 -4.46 12.38 1.30
C LYS A 77 -4.49 13.46 2.40
N ARG A 78 -3.45 13.55 3.21
CA ARG A 78 -3.34 14.55 4.29
C ARG A 78 -2.47 15.75 3.91
N VAL A 79 -1.85 15.74 2.72
CA VAL A 79 -1.07 16.85 2.18
C VAL A 79 -1.87 17.47 1.05
N ARG A 80 -2.05 18.78 1.09
CA ARG A 80 -2.73 19.54 0.04
C ARG A 80 -1.71 20.16 -0.89
N PHE A 81 -2.09 20.42 -2.13
CA PHE A 81 -1.19 21.05 -3.09
C PHE A 81 -0.61 22.37 -2.53
N ARG A 82 -1.42 23.22 -1.90
CA ARG A 82 -0.94 24.47 -1.29
C ARG A 82 0.21 24.30 -0.31
N ASN A 83 0.25 23.17 0.43
CA ASN A 83 1.32 22.92 1.40
C ASN A 83 2.70 22.81 0.74
N LEU A 84 2.76 22.53 -0.56
CA LEU A 84 4.00 22.52 -1.31
C LEU A 84 4.61 23.92 -1.50
N ALA A 85 3.80 24.99 -1.37
CA ALA A 85 4.24 26.37 -1.46
C ALA A 85 4.42 27.04 -0.08
N GLU A 86 3.92 26.42 1.00
CA GLU A 86 3.94 26.97 2.34
C GLU A 86 5.36 26.92 2.96
N PRO A 87 5.68 27.89 3.87
CA PRO A 87 6.94 27.87 4.61
C PRO A 87 7.11 26.57 5.43
N GLY A 88 8.34 26.05 5.46
CA GLY A 88 8.66 24.78 6.10
C GLY A 88 8.38 23.54 5.27
N GLY A 89 7.77 23.71 4.11
CA GLY A 89 7.62 22.71 3.07
C GLY A 89 8.69 22.83 1.98
N PRO A 90 8.44 22.27 0.78
CA PRO A 90 9.31 22.43 -0.37
C PRO A 90 9.41 23.88 -0.87
N GLU A 91 8.44 24.73 -0.51
CA GLU A 91 8.36 26.15 -0.86
C GLU A 91 8.51 26.42 -2.36
N PHE A 92 7.81 25.63 -3.17
CA PHE A 92 7.71 25.91 -4.60
C PHE A 92 6.93 27.21 -4.83
N PRO A 93 7.21 27.94 -5.92
CA PRO A 93 6.38 29.09 -6.32
C PRO A 93 4.91 28.67 -6.46
N GLU A 94 3.98 29.44 -5.89
CA GLU A 94 2.55 29.10 -5.89
C GLU A 94 1.99 28.89 -7.30
N ALA A 95 2.44 29.72 -8.26
CA ALA A 95 2.05 29.55 -9.67
C ALA A 95 2.46 28.18 -10.23
N SER A 96 3.64 27.68 -9.83
CA SER A 96 4.13 26.34 -10.22
C SER A 96 3.29 25.24 -9.57
N VAL A 97 2.93 25.40 -8.29
CA VAL A 97 2.08 24.43 -7.58
C VAL A 97 0.67 24.41 -8.19
N LYS A 98 0.12 25.57 -8.57
CA LYS A 98 -1.16 25.66 -9.26
C LYS A 98 -1.13 24.94 -10.61
N ALA A 99 -0.08 25.16 -11.40
CA ALA A 99 0.12 24.45 -12.67
C ALA A 99 0.29 22.94 -12.46
N LEU A 100 1.03 22.54 -11.44
CA LEU A 100 1.20 21.14 -11.05
C LEU A 100 -0.14 20.48 -10.70
N ALA A 101 -0.97 21.14 -9.89
CA ALA A 101 -2.29 20.62 -9.53
C ALA A 101 -3.18 20.45 -10.75
N ALA A 102 -3.22 21.44 -11.64
CA ALA A 102 -4.00 21.38 -12.88
C ALA A 102 -3.50 20.31 -13.87
N ALA A 103 -2.22 19.96 -13.80
CA ALA A 103 -1.61 18.90 -14.62
C ALA A 103 -1.53 17.54 -13.90
N TRP A 104 -2.11 17.40 -12.70
CA TRP A 104 -2.06 16.17 -11.94
C TRP A 104 -2.79 15.04 -12.68
N PRO A 105 -2.21 13.83 -12.77
CA PRO A 105 -2.79 12.77 -13.60
C PRO A 105 -4.05 12.14 -13.01
N TYR A 106 -4.37 12.42 -11.74
CA TYR A 106 -5.51 11.84 -11.05
C TYR A 106 -6.52 12.89 -10.67
N GLN A 107 -7.80 12.56 -10.84
CA GLN A 107 -8.91 13.47 -10.60
C GLN A 107 -9.44 13.34 -9.16
N ILE A 108 -9.98 14.42 -8.64
CA ILE A 108 -10.80 14.39 -7.44
C ILE A 108 -12.14 13.78 -7.83
N SER A 109 -12.51 12.71 -7.13
CA SER A 109 -13.75 11.96 -7.36
C SER A 109 -14.62 11.98 -6.13
N GLY A 110 -15.94 11.79 -6.33
CA GLY A 110 -16.90 11.67 -5.24
C GLY A 110 -17.50 12.99 -4.79
N GLU A 111 -17.21 14.09 -5.45
CA GLU A 111 -17.97 15.33 -5.35
C GLU A 111 -19.26 15.22 -6.15
N LEU A 112 -20.27 15.98 -5.75
CA LEU A 112 -21.55 16.06 -6.45
C LEU A 112 -21.70 17.45 -7.10
N ASP A 113 -22.31 17.49 -8.27
CA ASP A 113 -22.76 18.75 -8.86
C ASP A 113 -24.00 19.30 -8.16
N ASP A 114 -24.49 20.46 -8.59
CA ASP A 114 -25.67 21.11 -8.01
C ASP A 114 -26.96 20.27 -8.21
N GLN A 115 -26.92 19.28 -9.09
CA GLN A 115 -28.01 18.36 -9.36
C GLN A 115 -27.86 17.03 -8.62
N GLY A 116 -26.76 16.84 -7.85
CA GLY A 116 -26.48 15.63 -7.09
C GLY A 116 -25.83 14.50 -7.87
N ASN A 117 -25.29 14.78 -9.07
CA ASN A 117 -24.58 13.76 -9.85
C ASN A 117 -23.10 13.72 -9.49
N PRO A 118 -22.48 12.54 -9.43
CA PRO A 118 -21.04 12.44 -9.20
C PRO A 118 -20.22 13.09 -10.32
N ILE A 119 -19.28 13.93 -9.94
CA ILE A 119 -18.35 14.57 -10.87
C ILE A 119 -16.90 14.19 -10.56
N ASP A 120 -16.10 14.17 -11.61
CA ASP A 120 -14.64 14.09 -11.52
C ASP A 120 -14.06 15.43 -12.02
N ARG A 121 -13.19 16.02 -11.23
CA ARG A 121 -12.54 17.30 -11.61
C ARG A 121 -11.04 17.28 -11.39
N LEU A 122 -10.32 18.15 -12.05
CA LEU A 122 -8.89 18.36 -11.79
C LEU A 122 -8.69 18.98 -10.41
N PRO A 123 -7.60 18.59 -9.71
CA PRO A 123 -7.25 19.19 -8.43
C PRO A 123 -6.92 20.69 -8.53
N GLY A 124 -7.19 21.41 -7.44
CA GLY A 124 -6.71 22.76 -7.20
C GLY A 124 -5.82 22.83 -5.97
N LEU A 125 -5.39 24.03 -5.60
CA LEU A 125 -4.49 24.26 -4.46
C LEU A 125 -5.04 23.75 -3.12
N ALA A 126 -6.36 23.78 -2.93
CA ALA A 126 -7.02 23.34 -1.70
C ALA A 126 -7.21 21.82 -1.60
N ASP A 127 -7.01 21.10 -2.69
CA ASP A 127 -7.25 19.67 -2.74
C ASP A 127 -6.07 18.87 -2.22
N ALA A 128 -6.37 17.67 -1.71
CA ALA A 128 -5.37 16.69 -1.34
C ALA A 128 -4.65 16.12 -2.58
N ILE A 129 -3.42 15.71 -2.38
CA ILE A 129 -2.65 15.02 -3.42
C ILE A 129 -3.15 13.56 -3.49
N VAL A 130 -4.10 13.33 -4.37
CA VAL A 130 -4.72 12.01 -4.53
C VAL A 130 -3.86 11.07 -5.36
N GLY A 131 -3.99 9.77 -5.09
CA GLY A 131 -3.37 8.71 -5.89
C GLY A 131 -4.31 8.19 -7.00
N PRO A 132 -3.92 7.09 -7.66
CA PRO A 132 -4.59 6.60 -8.87
C PRO A 132 -5.94 5.93 -8.61
N TYR A 133 -6.23 5.54 -7.37
CA TYR A 133 -7.43 4.76 -7.05
C TYR A 133 -8.50 5.61 -6.39
N LYS A 134 -9.72 5.54 -6.92
CA LYS A 134 -10.90 6.24 -6.37
C LYS A 134 -11.36 5.67 -5.03
N ASN A 135 -11.13 4.37 -4.81
CA ASN A 135 -11.50 3.67 -3.58
C ASN A 135 -10.64 2.41 -3.36
N ASP A 136 -10.77 1.81 -2.18
CA ASP A 136 -10.01 0.63 -1.75
C ASP A 136 -10.31 -0.61 -2.59
N VAL A 137 -11.52 -0.75 -3.11
CA VAL A 137 -11.90 -1.90 -3.95
C VAL A 137 -11.13 -1.87 -5.26
N GLN A 138 -11.08 -0.69 -5.89
CA GLN A 138 -10.31 -0.47 -7.12
C GLN A 138 -8.81 -0.70 -6.88
N ALA A 139 -8.28 -0.18 -5.76
CA ALA A 139 -6.89 -0.36 -5.39
C ALA A 139 -6.52 -1.84 -5.24
N ARG A 140 -7.32 -2.61 -4.50
CA ARG A 140 -7.10 -4.05 -4.32
C ARG A 140 -7.21 -4.83 -5.62
N ALA A 141 -8.16 -4.49 -6.47
CA ALA A 141 -8.31 -5.14 -7.77
C ALA A 141 -7.07 -4.92 -8.66
N ALA A 142 -6.51 -3.71 -8.64
CA ALA A 142 -5.32 -3.38 -9.42
C ALA A 142 -4.01 -3.94 -8.83
N GLN A 143 -3.97 -4.22 -7.52
CA GLN A 143 -2.77 -4.60 -6.78
C GLN A 143 -2.83 -6.05 -6.24
N ASN A 144 -3.49 -6.95 -6.96
CA ASN A 144 -3.59 -8.37 -6.59
C ASN A 144 -4.09 -8.60 -5.14
N GLY A 145 -5.06 -7.82 -4.69
CA GLY A 145 -5.64 -7.88 -3.36
C GLY A 145 -4.94 -7.00 -2.31
N ALA A 146 -3.75 -6.50 -2.56
CA ALA A 146 -3.06 -5.57 -1.67
C ALA A 146 -3.68 -4.17 -1.71
N LEU A 147 -3.62 -3.45 -0.61
CA LEU A 147 -4.02 -2.04 -0.52
C LEU A 147 -2.78 -1.18 -0.30
N PRO A 148 -2.37 -0.38 -1.30
CA PRO A 148 -1.27 0.57 -1.12
C PRO A 148 -1.62 1.60 -0.04
N PRO A 149 -0.82 1.72 1.04
CA PRO A 149 -1.10 2.68 2.10
C PRO A 149 -0.91 4.12 1.61
N ASP A 150 -1.64 5.06 2.23
CA ASP A 150 -1.37 6.48 2.08
C ASP A 150 -0.02 6.84 2.71
N LEU A 151 0.81 7.60 2.00
CA LEU A 151 2.16 7.91 2.45
C LEU A 151 2.28 9.16 3.32
N SER A 152 1.19 9.89 3.56
CA SER A 152 1.23 11.17 4.29
C SER A 152 1.91 11.07 5.66
N LEU A 153 1.77 9.96 6.36
CA LEU A 153 2.29 9.73 7.71
C LEU A 153 3.21 8.51 7.80
N ILE A 154 3.58 7.92 6.66
CA ILE A 154 4.26 6.62 6.65
C ILE A 154 5.61 6.66 7.37
N ALA A 155 6.38 7.74 7.20
CA ALA A 155 7.67 7.90 7.85
C ALA A 155 7.52 7.90 9.38
N LYS A 156 6.53 8.62 9.92
CA LYS A 156 6.24 8.63 11.35
C LYS A 156 5.70 7.28 11.83
N ALA A 157 4.80 6.66 11.07
CA ALA A 157 4.21 5.37 11.42
C ALA A 157 5.21 4.21 11.38
N ARG A 158 6.37 4.39 10.76
CA ARG A 158 7.45 3.41 10.64
C ARG A 158 8.72 3.83 11.39
N SER A 159 8.67 4.92 12.17
CA SER A 159 9.80 5.31 13.02
C SER A 159 10.02 4.28 14.14
N VAL A 160 11.26 4.14 14.57
CA VAL A 160 11.64 3.23 15.68
C VAL A 160 10.84 3.54 16.94
N GLU A 161 10.56 4.82 17.20
CA GLU A 161 9.81 5.28 18.38
C GLU A 161 8.33 4.84 18.35
N SER A 162 7.75 4.62 17.19
CA SER A 162 6.36 4.15 17.07
C SER A 162 6.19 2.66 17.36
N HIS A 163 7.29 1.90 17.46
CA HIS A 163 7.30 0.46 17.70
C HIS A 163 7.82 0.08 19.08
N ALA A 164 8.17 1.07 19.91
CA ALA A 164 8.69 0.90 21.25
C ALA A 164 7.60 0.94 22.34
N GLY A 165 6.34 0.69 21.98
CA GLY A 165 5.20 0.63 22.87
C GLY A 165 4.74 -0.79 23.14
#